data_62d221e61b2fac6df63abf038cb4b9d8
#
_entry.id   62d221e61b2fac6df63abf038cb4b9d8
#
_cell.length_a   1.000
_cell.length_b   1.000
_cell.length_c   1.000
_cell.angle_alpha   90.00
_cell.angle_beta   90.00
_cell.angle_gamma   90.00
#
_symmetry.space_group_name_H-M   'P 1'
#
loop_
_entity.id
_entity.type
_entity.pdbx_description
1 polymer ?
#
loop_
_entity_poly.entity_id
_entity_poly.type
_entity_poly.pdbx_seq_one_letter_code
_entity_poly.pdbx_strand_id
1 'polypeptide(L)' 'MSRFEYCKLILRKISFDRALLKKEYVKALRLLPESETSLFIAWCKNEFGDRCEFLNT' A
#
# COMPACT_ATOMS: atom_id res chain seq x y z
N MET A 1 -12.29 0.02 -12.76
CA MET A 1 -11.22 0.40 -11.81
C MET A 1 -10.09 -0.60 -11.86
N SER A 2 -8.85 -0.14 -11.97
CA SER A 2 -7.70 -1.01 -12.02
C SER A 2 -7.37 -1.58 -10.64
N ARG A 3 -6.62 -2.66 -10.61
CA ARG A 3 -6.18 -3.25 -9.33
C ARG A 3 -5.35 -2.25 -8.53
N PHE A 4 -4.55 -1.45 -9.22
CA PHE A 4 -3.73 -0.42 -8.60
C PHE A 4 -4.61 0.59 -7.86
N GLU A 5 -5.61 1.10 -8.52
CA GLU A 5 -6.55 2.06 -7.92
C GLU A 5 -7.33 1.43 -6.76
N TYR A 6 -7.73 0.19 -6.93
CA TYR A 6 -8.46 -0.53 -5.90
C TYR A 6 -7.62 -0.71 -4.63
N CYS A 7 -6.36 -1.08 -4.79
CA CYS A 7 -5.45 -1.25 -3.66
C CYS A 7 -5.24 0.07 -2.91
N LYS A 8 -5.09 1.17 -3.66
CA LYS A 8 -4.94 2.50 -3.07
C LYS A 8 -6.16 2.86 -2.25
N LEU A 9 -7.33 2.59 -2.78
CA LEU A 9 -8.58 2.90 -2.10
C LEU A 9 -8.71 2.13 -0.78
N ILE A 10 -8.38 0.84 -0.81
CA ILE A 10 -8.43 0.00 0.38
C ILE A 10 -7.50 0.53 1.46
N LEU A 11 -6.25 0.84 1.09
CA LEU A 11 -5.28 1.31 2.07
C LEU A 11 -5.72 2.63 2.70
N ARG A 12 -6.35 3.51 1.94
CA ARG A 12 -6.87 4.75 2.49
C ARG A 12 -7.95 4.50 3.53
N LYS A 13 -8.82 3.55 3.26
CA LYS A 13 -9.94 3.23 4.17
C LYS A 13 -9.47 2.65 5.49
N ILE A 14 -8.38 1.89 5.47
CA ILE A 14 -7.89 1.22 6.67
C ILE A 14 -6.65 1.89 7.25
N SER A 15 -6.32 3.08 6.80
CA SER A 15 -5.10 3.77 7.22
C SER A 15 -5.06 4.08 8.72
N PHE A 16 -6.20 4.07 9.39
CA PHE A 16 -6.28 4.30 10.82
C PHE A 16 -5.74 3.10 11.63
N ASP A 17 -5.61 1.94 11.02
CA ASP A 17 -5.17 0.72 11.69
C ASP A 17 -3.85 0.25 11.05
N ARG A 18 -2.75 0.38 11.79
CA ARG A 18 -1.42 0.02 11.27
C ARG A 18 -1.30 -1.47 10.96
N ALA A 19 -1.90 -2.31 11.78
CA ALA A 19 -1.84 -3.75 11.57
C ALA A 19 -2.54 -4.14 10.28
N LEU A 20 -3.73 -3.59 10.05
CA LEU A 20 -4.46 -3.83 8.82
C LEU A 20 -3.74 -3.22 7.62
N LEU A 21 -3.18 -2.03 7.82
CA LEU A 21 -2.47 -1.34 6.75
C LEU A 21 -1.30 -2.19 6.23
N LYS A 22 -0.51 -2.72 7.14
CA LYS A 22 0.60 -3.58 6.79
C LYS A 22 0.13 -4.85 6.08
N LYS A 23 -0.90 -5.47 6.63
CA LYS A 23 -1.46 -6.71 6.08
C LYS A 23 -1.95 -6.51 4.65
N GLU A 24 -2.72 -5.46 4.43
CA GLU A 24 -3.27 -5.18 3.11
C GLU A 24 -2.21 -4.68 2.14
N TYR A 25 -1.20 -3.99 2.65
CA TYR A 25 -0.08 -3.56 1.85
C TYR A 25 0.67 -4.76 1.25
N VAL A 26 1.01 -5.74 2.10
CA VAL A 26 1.70 -6.94 1.65
C VAL A 26 0.86 -7.71 0.64
N LYS A 27 -0.43 -7.78 0.91
CA LYS A 27 -1.37 -8.45 0.00
C LYS A 27 -1.42 -7.76 -1.36
N ALA A 28 -1.43 -6.43 -1.34
CA ALA A 28 -1.45 -5.66 -2.58
C ALA A 28 -0.20 -5.89 -3.41
N LEU A 29 0.95 -5.98 -2.76
CA LEU A 29 2.20 -6.22 -3.48
C LEU A 29 2.19 -7.56 -4.21
N ARG A 30 1.47 -8.54 -3.68
CA ARG A 30 1.34 -9.83 -4.33
C ARG A 30 0.35 -9.81 -5.49
N LEU A 31 -0.62 -8.92 -5.42
CA LEU A 31 -1.64 -8.80 -6.47
C LEU A 31 -1.18 -7.97 -7.66
N LEU A 32 -0.31 -7.01 -7.41
CA LEU A 32 0.15 -6.10 -8.46
C LEU A 32 1.30 -6.69 -9.25
N PRO A 33 1.36 -6.39 -10.57
CA PRO A 33 2.51 -6.79 -11.37
C PRO A 33 3.75 -6.03 -10.92
N GLU A 34 4.91 -6.61 -11.19
CA GLU A 34 6.18 -6.05 -10.76
C GLU A 34 6.37 -4.60 -11.19
N SER A 35 5.91 -4.26 -12.37
CA SER A 35 6.04 -2.91 -12.89
C SER A 35 5.24 -1.89 -12.08
N GLU A 36 4.19 -2.33 -11.40
CA GLU A 36 3.35 -1.44 -10.60
C GLU A 36 3.71 -1.43 -9.12
N THR A 37 4.42 -2.46 -8.64
CA THR A 37 4.77 -2.52 -7.22
C THR A 37 5.66 -1.36 -6.80
N SER A 38 6.63 -0.98 -7.62
CA SER A 38 7.51 0.16 -7.32
C SER A 38 6.72 1.45 -7.18
N LEU A 39 5.78 1.66 -8.09
CA LEU A 39 4.92 2.84 -8.07
C LEU A 39 4.03 2.84 -6.83
N PHE A 40 3.53 1.67 -6.47
CA PHE A 40 2.66 1.52 -5.30
C PHE A 40 3.43 1.83 -4.02
N ILE A 41 4.65 1.33 -3.91
CA ILE A 41 5.50 1.58 -2.74
C ILE A 41 5.78 3.07 -2.60
N ALA A 42 6.13 3.72 -3.71
CA ALA A 42 6.38 5.15 -3.70
C ALA A 42 5.14 5.94 -3.29
N TRP A 43 3.99 5.53 -3.80
CA TRP A 43 2.73 6.16 -3.45
C TRP A 43 2.43 6.01 -1.95
N CYS A 44 2.66 4.82 -1.40
CA CYS A 44 2.41 4.57 0.01
C CYS A 44 3.30 5.45 0.91
N LYS A 45 4.57 5.58 0.55
CA LYS A 45 5.49 6.42 1.32
C LYS A 45 5.05 7.88 1.30
N ASN A 46 4.58 8.33 0.15
CA ASN A 46 4.14 9.71 -0.02
C ASN A 46 2.81 9.97 0.70
N GLU A 47 1.91 9.02 0.63
CA GLU A 47 0.57 9.17 1.20
C GLU A 47 0.54 9.03 2.71
N PHE A 48 1.24 8.03 3.24
CA PHE A 48 1.18 7.69 4.66
C PHE A 48 2.38 8.14 5.47
N GLY A 49 3.49 8.37 4.82
CA GLY A 49 4.69 8.83 5.52
C GLY A 49 5.10 7.91 6.66
N ASP A 50 5.13 8.45 7.87
CA ASP A 50 5.59 7.72 9.06
C ASP A 50 4.74 6.51 9.41
N ARG A 51 3.51 6.46 8.92
CA ARG A 51 2.63 5.34 9.18
C ARG A 51 3.09 4.07 8.48
N CYS A 52 3.97 4.22 7.51
CA CYS A 52 4.48 3.10 6.73
C CYS A 52 5.93 2.78 7.08
N GLU A 53 6.25 2.76 8.36
CA GLU A 53 7.60 2.43 8.82
C GLU A 53 8.03 1.06 8.33
N PHE A 54 7.09 0.14 8.21
CA PHE A 54 7.37 -1.20 7.72
C PHE A 54 7.87 -1.21 6.27
N LEU A 55 7.70 -0.11 5.54
CA LEU A 55 8.19 -0.01 4.17
C LEU A 55 9.70 0.15 4.09
N ASN A 56 10.33 0.47 5.20
CA ASN A 56 11.76 0.69 5.25
C ASN A 56 12.57 -0.55 5.59
N THR A 57 11.91 -1.68 5.76
CA THR A 57 12.57 -2.94 6.10
C THR A 57 12.95 -3.76 4.89
#